data_8a3a97bb9953f0657dec8dd3230cd319
#
_entry.id   8a3a97bb9953f0657dec8dd3230cd319
#
_cell.length_a   1.000
_cell.length_b   1.000
_cell.length_c   1.000
_cell.angle_alpha   90.00
_cell.angle_beta   90.00
_cell.angle_gamma   90.00
#
_symmetry.space_group_name_H-M   'P 1'
#
loop_
_entity.id
_entity.type
_entity.pdbx_description
1 polymer ?
#
loop_
_entity_poly.entity_id
_entity_poly.type
_entity_poly.pdbx_seq_one_letter_code
_entity_poly.pdbx_strand_id
1 'polypeptide(L)'
;MYSGHGFYKWGVGDVEVVRFGDTFHLFHLVLPNHNFIAHAISHDGLNWQRVANALFIGDPGAWDDDMLWTMHVSEAPEGGWRMFYTGLSRAENGRVQRIGLARSDDLYAWHKVTTGYPLELPAGVGYETRLDEGRNWVSFRDPVCVLDGDKRWLVAAARVNHGAVIRRGCVAIAEETDTGFRWLEPLHHPHLYDDVEVPSVVCLEGTYYLIGSIREDVKVHYWYSDRLQGDYHNFFDNVLLPQGNYAARVCRDNGRYLVWNVFFQERRFDGRGNMLPPPKELVRNERGELKLTSFYGFDDEVRARHDMVSLMPLQMPVDNASAQGRNQDSHCWFGCESAFAAFLLQGHYRCFRLTGTLELDGHGKCGLLLRLDDKLNGYYLSLDLFKGLAQLRAWGEAPGGELESAFRYEQLQASYFLAKSSKSYDFSLLAFGRYLEFSLDGYVVLSLADEAYCEGAVGFYTESAWLRVSNLQLEELSEPRSQGYEDVT
;
A
#
# COMPACT_ATOMS: atom_id res chain seq x y z
N MET A 1 -5.11 -0.55 12.14
CA MET A 1 -5.21 0.16 10.84
C MET A 1 -6.25 1.25 10.95
N TYR A 2 -6.00 2.37 10.31
CA TYR A 2 -6.87 3.53 10.36
C TYR A 2 -7.94 3.49 9.25
N SER A 3 -9.18 3.73 9.59
CA SER A 3 -10.34 3.68 8.67
C SER A 3 -11.12 5.00 8.61
N GLY A 4 -10.53 6.09 9.10
CA GLY A 4 -11.14 7.41 9.01
C GLY A 4 -12.23 7.70 10.04
N HIS A 5 -12.11 7.20 11.26
CA HIS A 5 -13.08 7.28 12.38
C HIS A 5 -14.22 8.28 12.31
N GLY A 6 -15.36 7.84 12.80
CA GLY A 6 -16.57 8.65 13.00
C GLY A 6 -17.69 8.41 12.01
N PHE A 7 -17.46 7.65 10.94
CA PHE A 7 -18.48 7.43 9.92
C PHE A 7 -18.63 5.93 9.60
N TYR A 8 -19.72 5.34 10.04
CA TYR A 8 -20.11 4.00 9.67
C TYR A 8 -20.27 3.89 8.15
N LYS A 9 -19.61 2.90 7.51
CA LYS A 9 -19.56 2.63 6.06
C LYS A 9 -18.70 3.57 5.21
N TRP A 10 -17.89 4.44 5.79
CA TRP A 10 -16.98 5.27 5.04
C TRP A 10 -15.57 4.67 5.04
N GLY A 11 -14.81 4.94 4.00
CA GLY A 11 -13.44 4.49 3.83
C GLY A 11 -12.47 5.64 3.66
N VAL A 12 -11.20 5.36 3.88
CA VAL A 12 -10.11 6.27 3.58
C VAL A 12 -9.90 6.27 2.07
N GLY A 13 -9.93 7.45 1.45
CA GLY A 13 -9.49 7.64 0.06
C GLY A 13 -8.00 7.94 0.00
N ASP A 14 -7.58 8.60 -1.09
CA ASP A 14 -6.18 8.94 -1.30
C ASP A 14 -5.58 9.68 -0.11
N VAL A 15 -4.33 9.37 0.17
CA VAL A 15 -3.61 9.83 1.35
C VAL A 15 -2.40 10.67 0.98
N GLU A 16 -2.06 11.58 1.87
CA GLU A 16 -0.79 12.29 1.91
C GLU A 16 -0.29 12.33 3.34
N VAL A 17 0.96 11.97 3.58
CA VAL A 17 1.57 12.00 4.91
C VAL A 17 2.83 12.85 4.87
N VAL A 18 2.92 13.78 5.82
CA VAL A 18 4.14 14.54 6.07
C VAL A 18 4.56 14.37 7.52
N ARG A 19 5.85 14.37 7.79
CA ARG A 19 6.38 14.38 9.14
C ARG A 19 6.88 15.77 9.50
N PHE A 20 6.40 16.27 10.63
CA PHE A 20 6.88 17.51 11.21
C PHE A 20 7.22 17.30 12.68
N GLY A 21 8.49 17.50 13.03
CA GLY A 21 8.99 17.12 14.36
C GLY A 21 8.87 15.62 14.62
N ASP A 22 8.17 15.27 15.69
CA ASP A 22 7.90 13.90 16.11
C ASP A 22 6.52 13.38 15.65
N THR A 23 5.79 14.19 14.87
CA THR A 23 4.41 13.93 14.50
C THR A 23 4.26 13.66 13.00
N PHE A 24 3.57 12.60 12.66
CA PHE A 24 3.05 12.35 11.32
C PHE A 24 1.69 13.05 11.18
N HIS A 25 1.51 13.81 10.13
CA HIS A 25 0.27 14.43 9.72
C HIS A 25 -0.27 13.71 8.49
N LEU A 26 -1.42 13.09 8.62
CA LEU A 26 -2.14 12.39 7.55
C LEU A 26 -3.27 13.27 7.05
N PHE A 27 -3.23 13.60 5.77
CA PHE A 27 -4.33 14.21 5.05
C PHE A 27 -4.95 13.14 4.15
N HIS A 28 -6.28 13.03 4.14
CA HIS A 28 -6.92 11.98 3.36
C HIS A 28 -8.33 12.34 2.91
N LEU A 29 -8.75 11.71 1.83
CA LEU A 29 -10.14 11.75 1.39
C LEU A 29 -10.98 10.82 2.26
N VAL A 30 -12.28 11.11 2.34
CA VAL A 30 -13.27 10.28 3.01
C VAL A 30 -14.30 9.81 1.99
N LEU A 31 -14.30 8.52 1.67
CA LEU A 31 -15.18 7.93 0.66
C LEU A 31 -16.50 7.47 1.27
N PRO A 32 -17.64 7.68 0.60
CA PRO A 32 -17.81 8.30 -0.72
C PRO A 32 -17.98 9.83 -0.70
N ASN A 33 -17.80 10.48 0.45
CA ASN A 33 -18.02 11.92 0.60
C ASN A 33 -16.73 12.71 0.35
N HIS A 34 -16.66 13.41 -0.75
CA HIS A 34 -15.51 14.25 -1.15
C HIS A 34 -15.64 15.72 -0.75
N ASN A 35 -16.46 16.06 0.25
CA ASN A 35 -16.72 17.47 0.61
C ASN A 35 -15.58 18.12 1.39
N PHE A 36 -14.62 17.35 1.88
CA PHE A 36 -13.50 17.85 2.66
C PHE A 36 -12.29 16.94 2.58
N ILE A 37 -11.12 17.49 2.89
CA ILE A 37 -9.90 16.76 3.20
C ILE A 37 -9.82 16.61 4.71
N ALA A 38 -9.79 15.37 5.16
CA ALA A 38 -9.66 15.02 6.57
C ALA A 38 -8.21 15.12 7.01
N HIS A 39 -8.01 15.34 8.33
CA HIS A 39 -6.70 15.37 8.95
C HIS A 39 -6.66 14.47 10.18
N ALA A 40 -5.59 13.70 10.31
CA ALA A 40 -5.28 12.91 11.51
C ALA A 40 -3.78 13.00 11.82
N ILE A 41 -3.42 12.76 13.07
CA ILE A 41 -2.03 12.80 13.53
C ILE A 41 -1.63 11.49 14.20
N SER A 42 -0.33 11.18 14.15
CA SER A 42 0.25 10.00 14.80
C SER A 42 1.70 10.28 15.22
N HIS A 43 2.15 9.68 16.32
CA HIS A 43 3.55 9.73 16.74
C HIS A 43 4.33 8.46 16.37
N ASP A 44 3.60 7.37 16.06
CA ASP A 44 4.17 6.04 15.80
C ASP A 44 3.87 5.49 14.39
N GLY A 45 3.04 6.20 13.60
CA GLY A 45 2.62 5.74 12.27
C GLY A 45 1.60 4.58 12.27
N LEU A 46 1.28 4.03 13.43
CA LEU A 46 0.34 2.91 13.59
C LEU A 46 -0.99 3.35 14.21
N ASN A 47 -0.93 4.26 15.18
CA ASN A 47 -2.08 4.75 15.92
C ASN A 47 -2.37 6.21 15.55
N TRP A 48 -3.55 6.47 15.01
CA TRP A 48 -3.96 7.76 14.48
C TRP A 48 -5.07 8.38 15.29
N GLN A 49 -4.95 9.69 15.54
CA GLN A 49 -5.99 10.50 16.16
C GLN A 49 -6.55 11.48 15.13
N ARG A 50 -7.87 11.45 14.90
CA ARG A 50 -8.55 12.42 14.07
C ARG A 50 -8.51 13.79 14.71
N VAL A 51 -8.21 14.83 13.91
CA VAL A 51 -8.27 16.24 14.28
C VAL A 51 -9.25 16.99 13.36
N ALA A 52 -9.33 18.31 13.47
CA ALA A 52 -10.19 19.11 12.59
C ALA A 52 -9.85 18.90 11.11
N ASN A 53 -10.87 18.91 10.25
CA ASN A 53 -10.67 18.79 8.81
C ASN A 53 -9.79 19.93 8.28
N ALA A 54 -8.90 19.60 7.36
CA ALA A 54 -7.95 20.56 6.82
C ALA A 54 -8.60 21.52 5.81
N LEU A 55 -9.40 21.00 4.89
CA LEU A 55 -9.95 21.79 3.81
C LEU A 55 -11.36 21.34 3.45
N PHE A 56 -12.23 22.27 3.05
CA PHE A 56 -13.59 22.01 2.59
C PHE A 56 -13.77 22.42 1.13
N ILE A 57 -14.81 21.90 0.45
CA ILE A 57 -15.24 22.39 -0.86
C ILE A 57 -15.50 23.91 -0.80
N GLY A 58 -15.47 24.55 -1.96
CA GLY A 58 -15.78 25.98 -2.09
C GLY A 58 -17.25 26.28 -1.86
N ASP A 59 -17.54 27.59 -1.73
CA ASP A 59 -18.91 28.07 -1.71
C ASP A 59 -19.65 27.76 -3.03
N PRO A 60 -20.97 27.63 -3.01
CA PRO A 60 -21.76 27.38 -4.24
C PRO A 60 -21.40 28.33 -5.37
N GLY A 61 -21.01 27.79 -6.51
CA GLY A 61 -20.52 28.52 -7.68
C GLY A 61 -19.00 28.68 -7.75
N ALA A 62 -18.25 28.24 -6.75
CA ALA A 62 -16.80 28.15 -6.85
C ALA A 62 -16.37 27.02 -7.79
N TRP A 63 -15.14 27.07 -8.28
CA TRP A 63 -14.59 26.07 -9.19
C TRP A 63 -14.36 24.70 -8.55
N ASP A 64 -14.37 24.62 -7.22
CA ASP A 64 -14.19 23.43 -6.40
C ASP A 64 -15.37 23.21 -5.44
N ASP A 65 -16.60 23.56 -5.86
CA ASP A 65 -17.81 23.46 -5.06
C ASP A 65 -18.48 22.09 -5.06
N ASP A 66 -17.98 21.14 -5.85
CA ASP A 66 -18.52 19.78 -5.94
C ASP A 66 -17.73 18.78 -5.11
N MET A 67 -16.45 18.61 -5.43
CA MET A 67 -15.58 17.61 -4.79
C MET A 67 -14.15 18.11 -4.63
N LEU A 68 -13.49 17.67 -3.57
CA LEU A 68 -12.04 17.71 -3.41
C LEU A 68 -11.48 16.30 -3.56
N TRP A 69 -10.41 16.18 -4.34
CA TRP A 69 -9.71 14.92 -4.56
C TRP A 69 -8.26 15.03 -4.09
N THR A 70 -7.42 14.06 -4.45
CA THR A 70 -6.05 13.88 -4.03
C THR A 70 -5.27 15.18 -3.84
N MET A 71 -4.56 15.24 -2.74
CA MET A 71 -3.75 16.37 -2.31
C MET A 71 -2.27 16.00 -2.21
N HIS A 72 -1.44 17.01 -2.13
CA HIS A 72 -0.02 16.91 -1.74
C HIS A 72 0.38 18.08 -0.85
N VAL A 73 1.05 17.77 0.26
CA VAL A 73 1.51 18.75 1.23
C VAL A 73 3.04 18.83 1.21
N SER A 74 3.56 20.04 1.13
CA SER A 74 5.00 20.30 1.17
C SER A 74 5.31 21.64 1.84
N GLU A 75 6.56 21.82 2.26
CA GLU A 75 7.04 23.11 2.74
C GLU A 75 6.95 24.16 1.63
N ALA A 76 6.50 25.35 2.00
CA ALA A 76 6.43 26.49 1.08
C ALA A 76 7.79 27.19 0.97
N PRO A 77 8.19 27.70 -0.22
CA PRO A 77 9.46 28.41 -0.41
C PRO A 77 9.65 29.61 0.51
N GLU A 78 8.56 30.28 0.84
CA GLU A 78 8.51 31.45 1.70
C GLU A 78 8.30 31.13 3.19
N GLY A 79 8.29 29.87 3.55
CA GLY A 79 8.01 29.36 4.91
C GLY A 79 6.57 28.90 5.07
N GLY A 80 6.31 28.09 6.11
CA GLY A 80 5.05 27.41 6.34
C GLY A 80 4.81 26.26 5.35
N TRP A 81 3.56 25.93 5.08
CA TRP A 81 3.13 24.77 4.33
C TRP A 81 2.21 25.16 3.16
N ARG A 82 2.27 24.37 2.11
CA ARG A 82 1.36 24.45 0.97
C ARG A 82 0.73 23.09 0.70
N MET A 83 -0.54 23.11 0.36
CA MET A 83 -1.31 21.96 -0.08
C MET A 83 -1.82 22.21 -1.49
N PHE A 84 -1.28 21.48 -2.47
CA PHE A 84 -1.92 21.38 -3.77
C PHE A 84 -3.01 20.32 -3.69
N TYR A 85 -4.19 20.59 -4.24
CA TYR A 85 -5.33 19.67 -4.20
C TYR A 85 -6.09 19.70 -5.52
N THR A 86 -6.75 18.62 -5.83
CA THR A 86 -7.63 18.54 -6.99
C THR A 86 -9.03 18.99 -6.58
N GLY A 87 -9.65 19.84 -7.40
CA GLY A 87 -11.02 20.30 -7.19
C GLY A 87 -11.88 20.12 -8.44
N LEU A 88 -13.18 19.95 -8.23
CA LEU A 88 -14.20 19.76 -9.26
C LEU A 88 -15.41 20.66 -9.00
N SER A 89 -16.08 21.10 -10.07
CA SER A 89 -17.22 22.01 -10.02
C SER A 89 -18.53 21.32 -10.37
N ARG A 90 -19.59 21.67 -9.63
CA ARG A 90 -20.98 21.26 -9.94
C ARG A 90 -21.46 21.77 -11.27
N ALA A 91 -21.07 22.98 -11.64
CA ALA A 91 -21.45 23.60 -12.92
C ALA A 91 -20.99 22.77 -14.12
N GLU A 92 -19.90 21.99 -13.97
CA GLU A 92 -19.35 21.12 -14.99
C GLU A 92 -19.68 19.63 -14.75
N ASN A 93 -20.52 19.34 -13.75
CA ASN A 93 -20.86 17.98 -13.31
C ASN A 93 -19.62 17.14 -12.94
N GLY A 94 -18.61 17.76 -12.33
CA GLY A 94 -17.37 17.09 -11.94
C GLY A 94 -16.50 16.59 -13.10
N ARG A 95 -16.70 17.06 -14.33
CA ARG A 95 -16.03 16.51 -15.52
C ARG A 95 -14.70 17.17 -15.85
N VAL A 96 -14.39 18.33 -15.27
CA VAL A 96 -13.12 19.04 -15.49
C VAL A 96 -12.37 19.11 -14.16
N GLN A 97 -11.20 18.48 -14.12
CA GLN A 97 -10.35 18.47 -12.95
C GLN A 97 -9.35 19.62 -13.03
N ARG A 98 -9.13 20.28 -11.90
CA ARG A 98 -8.21 21.41 -11.76
C ARG A 98 -7.42 21.30 -10.47
N ILE A 99 -6.28 21.96 -10.40
CA ILE A 99 -5.43 21.95 -9.22
C ILE A 99 -5.49 23.30 -8.52
N GLY A 100 -5.89 23.30 -7.26
CA GLY A 100 -5.87 24.44 -6.35
C GLY A 100 -4.68 24.44 -5.43
N LEU A 101 -4.51 25.55 -4.71
CA LEU A 101 -3.51 25.73 -3.66
C LEU A 101 -4.18 26.20 -2.38
N ALA A 102 -3.77 25.62 -1.24
CA ALA A 102 -4.04 26.17 0.08
C ALA A 102 -2.72 26.32 0.85
N ARG A 103 -2.69 27.20 1.85
CA ARG A 103 -1.53 27.49 2.70
C ARG A 103 -1.87 27.33 4.16
N SER A 104 -0.85 26.98 4.94
CA SER A 104 -0.92 26.83 6.39
C SER A 104 0.41 27.20 7.03
N ASP A 105 0.37 27.77 8.21
CA ASP A 105 1.57 28.02 9.04
C ASP A 105 1.87 26.84 9.98
N ASP A 106 0.89 25.99 10.26
CA ASP A 106 0.93 25.02 11.37
C ASP A 106 0.48 23.59 11.00
N LEU A 107 0.11 23.32 9.71
CA LEU A 107 -0.51 22.09 9.22
C LEU A 107 -1.98 21.87 9.64
N TYR A 108 -2.53 22.68 10.55
CA TYR A 108 -3.90 22.54 11.07
C TYR A 108 -4.89 23.49 10.41
N ALA A 109 -4.56 24.77 10.35
CA ALA A 109 -5.40 25.79 9.74
C ALA A 109 -4.98 26.05 8.29
N TRP A 110 -5.89 25.84 7.34
CA TRP A 110 -5.61 25.96 5.90
C TRP A 110 -6.47 27.02 5.24
N HIS A 111 -5.86 27.81 4.39
CA HIS A 111 -6.51 28.90 3.65
C HIS A 111 -6.30 28.74 2.14
N LYS A 112 -7.39 28.69 1.37
CA LYS A 112 -7.33 28.60 -0.09
C LYS A 112 -6.73 29.87 -0.71
N VAL A 113 -5.84 29.67 -1.67
CA VAL A 113 -5.26 30.74 -2.48
C VAL A 113 -6.09 30.92 -3.74
N THR A 114 -6.58 32.14 -3.98
CA THR A 114 -7.41 32.44 -5.15
C THR A 114 -6.64 33.07 -6.30
N THR A 115 -5.58 33.83 -6.00
CA THR A 115 -4.77 34.49 -7.04
C THR A 115 -3.90 33.48 -7.77
N GLY A 116 -4.08 33.36 -9.08
CA GLY A 116 -3.34 32.41 -9.94
C GLY A 116 -3.85 30.98 -9.88
N TYR A 117 -5.00 30.74 -9.21
CA TYR A 117 -5.62 29.41 -9.10
C TYR A 117 -7.11 29.46 -9.46
N PRO A 118 -7.67 28.33 -9.97
CA PRO A 118 -7.03 27.03 -10.16
C PRO A 118 -6.05 27.00 -11.33
N LEU A 119 -5.13 26.01 -11.30
CA LEU A 119 -4.29 25.67 -12.44
C LEU A 119 -5.07 24.79 -13.41
N GLU A 120 -4.86 25.04 -14.69
CA GLU A 120 -5.39 24.25 -15.81
C GLU A 120 -4.23 23.87 -16.75
N LEU A 121 -4.37 22.77 -17.47
CA LEU A 121 -3.40 22.41 -18.50
C LEU A 121 -3.54 23.34 -19.70
N PRO A 122 -2.45 23.92 -20.23
CA PRO A 122 -2.51 24.78 -21.39
C PRO A 122 -2.72 23.96 -22.67
N ALA A 123 -3.48 24.50 -23.58
CA ALA A 123 -3.60 23.95 -24.93
C ALA A 123 -2.25 24.02 -25.66
N GLY A 124 -1.99 23.04 -26.52
CA GLY A 124 -0.81 23.02 -27.41
C GLY A 124 0.47 22.42 -26.84
N VAL A 125 0.44 21.90 -25.60
CA VAL A 125 1.58 21.20 -24.96
C VAL A 125 1.41 19.67 -24.96
N GLY A 126 0.45 19.16 -25.73
CA GLY A 126 0.28 17.72 -25.92
C GLY A 126 -0.73 17.02 -24.98
N TYR A 127 -1.41 17.77 -24.11
CA TYR A 127 -2.40 17.24 -23.17
C TYR A 127 -3.85 17.35 -23.68
N GLU A 128 -4.73 16.44 -23.23
CA GLU A 128 -6.18 16.61 -23.32
C GLU A 128 -6.60 17.77 -22.42
N THR A 129 -7.29 18.74 -22.99
CA THR A 129 -7.73 19.98 -22.30
C THR A 129 -9.22 20.24 -22.44
N ARG A 130 -9.91 19.47 -23.30
CA ARG A 130 -11.32 19.66 -23.63
C ARG A 130 -12.09 18.36 -23.56
N LEU A 131 -13.37 18.45 -23.25
CA LEU A 131 -14.28 17.32 -23.11
C LEU A 131 -14.49 16.49 -24.38
N ASP A 132 -14.26 17.08 -25.55
CA ASP A 132 -14.47 16.46 -26.88
C ASP A 132 -13.20 15.81 -27.45
N GLU A 133 -12.07 15.85 -26.75
CA GLU A 133 -10.79 15.30 -27.25
C GLU A 133 -10.61 13.81 -26.99
N GLY A 134 -11.28 13.25 -25.98
CA GLY A 134 -11.08 11.84 -25.61
C GLY A 134 -12.26 11.23 -24.88
N ARG A 135 -12.23 11.28 -23.57
CA ARG A 135 -13.33 10.89 -22.69
C ARG A 135 -14.23 12.10 -22.41
N ASN A 136 -15.42 11.86 -21.82
CA ASN A 136 -16.32 12.93 -21.39
C ASN A 136 -15.85 13.66 -20.13
N TRP A 137 -14.56 13.61 -19.78
CA TRP A 137 -13.95 14.38 -18.71
C TRP A 137 -12.48 14.68 -19.02
N VAL A 138 -11.96 15.76 -18.44
CA VAL A 138 -10.56 16.18 -18.52
C VAL A 138 -9.85 15.73 -17.26
N SER A 139 -8.82 14.86 -17.41
CA SER A 139 -7.97 14.43 -16.30
C SER A 139 -6.82 15.40 -16.07
N PHE A 140 -6.84 16.06 -14.93
CA PHE A 140 -5.72 16.83 -14.41
C PHE A 140 -5.81 16.87 -12.88
N ARG A 141 -5.13 15.91 -12.23
CA ARG A 141 -5.31 15.63 -10.81
C ARG A 141 -4.06 15.07 -10.14
N ASP A 142 -4.16 14.78 -8.85
CA ASP A 142 -3.18 14.08 -8.04
C ASP A 142 -1.81 14.79 -8.02
N PRO A 143 -1.78 16.09 -7.69
CA PRO A 143 -0.55 16.86 -7.74
C PRO A 143 0.51 16.32 -6.79
N VAL A 144 1.79 16.49 -7.16
CA VAL A 144 2.94 16.31 -6.27
C VAL A 144 4.03 17.33 -6.61
N CYS A 145 4.63 17.92 -5.58
CA CYS A 145 5.79 18.79 -5.74
C CYS A 145 7.07 17.96 -5.67
N VAL A 146 7.97 18.20 -6.60
CA VAL A 146 9.28 17.55 -6.67
C VAL A 146 10.34 18.62 -6.58
N LEU A 147 11.32 18.42 -5.69
CA LEU A 147 12.51 19.26 -5.59
C LEU A 147 13.66 18.54 -6.30
N ASP A 148 14.24 19.21 -7.30
CA ASP A 148 15.40 18.72 -8.04
C ASP A 148 16.47 19.82 -8.11
N GLY A 149 17.50 19.67 -7.28
CA GLY A 149 18.45 20.75 -7.01
C GLY A 149 17.73 21.98 -6.43
N ASP A 150 17.94 23.14 -7.05
CA ASP A 150 17.29 24.39 -6.66
C ASP A 150 15.94 24.62 -7.37
N LYS A 151 15.54 23.70 -8.24
CA LYS A 151 14.30 23.81 -9.01
C LYS A 151 13.16 23.06 -8.36
N ARG A 152 11.98 23.65 -8.44
CA ARG A 152 10.72 23.04 -8.02
C ARG A 152 9.87 22.69 -9.22
N TRP A 153 9.25 21.55 -9.12
CA TRP A 153 8.41 20.98 -10.17
C TRP A 153 7.06 20.59 -9.61
N LEU A 154 6.03 20.79 -10.38
CA LEU A 154 4.71 20.22 -10.12
C LEU A 154 4.48 19.08 -11.11
N VAL A 155 4.19 17.91 -10.58
CA VAL A 155 3.88 16.70 -11.34
C VAL A 155 2.43 16.32 -11.06
N ALA A 156 1.69 15.84 -12.06
CA ALA A 156 0.28 15.47 -11.90
C ALA A 156 -0.14 14.36 -12.88
N ALA A 157 -1.19 13.64 -12.55
CA ALA A 157 -1.85 12.73 -13.46
C ALA A 157 -2.56 13.52 -14.56
N ALA A 158 -2.36 13.15 -15.83
CA ALA A 158 -2.95 13.77 -16.99
C ALA A 158 -3.10 12.78 -18.14
N ARG A 159 -3.52 13.27 -19.31
CA ARG A 159 -3.65 12.45 -20.51
C ARG A 159 -3.12 13.20 -21.72
N VAL A 160 -2.42 12.49 -22.60
CA VAL A 160 -2.02 13.06 -23.90
C VAL A 160 -3.23 13.15 -24.83
N ASN A 161 -3.21 14.13 -25.77
CA ASN A 161 -4.30 14.37 -26.70
C ASN A 161 -4.21 13.56 -28.01
N HIS A 162 -3.36 12.56 -28.08
CA HIS A 162 -3.13 11.73 -29.27
C HIS A 162 -3.08 10.25 -28.93
N GLY A 163 -3.14 9.39 -29.96
CA GLY A 163 -3.12 7.93 -29.79
C GLY A 163 -4.49 7.35 -29.38
N ALA A 164 -4.50 6.06 -29.04
CA ALA A 164 -5.71 5.35 -28.63
C ALA A 164 -6.24 5.89 -27.30
N VAL A 165 -7.52 6.27 -27.25
CA VAL A 165 -8.13 6.94 -26.07
C VAL A 165 -7.89 6.19 -24.77
N ILE A 166 -7.99 4.85 -24.78
CA ILE A 166 -7.80 4.03 -23.58
C ILE A 166 -6.34 3.85 -23.14
N ARG A 167 -5.38 4.51 -23.81
CA ARG A 167 -3.93 4.39 -23.56
C ARG A 167 -3.23 5.75 -23.48
N ARG A 168 -3.98 6.77 -23.13
CA ARG A 168 -3.49 8.16 -23.10
C ARG A 168 -3.01 8.63 -21.74
N GLY A 169 -3.10 7.78 -20.71
CA GLY A 169 -2.62 8.08 -19.36
C GLY A 169 -1.15 8.46 -19.37
N CYS A 170 -0.84 9.64 -18.84
CA CYS A 170 0.52 10.15 -18.73
C CYS A 170 0.69 10.94 -17.42
N VAL A 171 1.92 11.30 -17.14
CA VAL A 171 2.28 12.16 -16.02
C VAL A 171 2.71 13.51 -16.58
N ALA A 172 1.97 14.56 -16.22
CA ALA A 172 2.28 15.95 -16.59
C ALA A 172 3.36 16.51 -15.68
N ILE A 173 4.13 17.48 -16.18
CA ILE A 173 5.16 18.21 -15.44
C ILE A 173 5.18 19.67 -15.78
N ALA A 174 5.37 20.53 -14.77
CA ALA A 174 5.63 21.95 -14.92
C ALA A 174 6.75 22.42 -14.01
N GLU A 175 7.58 23.33 -14.49
CA GLU A 175 8.56 24.05 -13.69
C GLU A 175 7.88 25.19 -12.94
N GLU A 176 8.07 25.24 -11.61
CA GLU A 176 7.64 26.40 -10.81
C GLU A 176 8.59 27.57 -11.06
N THR A 177 8.04 28.72 -11.39
CA THR A 177 8.78 29.96 -11.67
C THR A 177 8.25 31.08 -10.79
N ASP A 178 8.93 32.23 -10.77
CA ASP A 178 8.50 33.42 -10.00
C ASP A 178 7.10 33.94 -10.42
N THR A 179 6.66 33.59 -11.62
CA THR A 179 5.37 34.08 -12.18
C THR A 179 4.30 32.98 -12.31
N GLY A 180 4.55 31.78 -11.80
CA GLY A 180 3.61 30.65 -11.88
C GLY A 180 4.27 29.38 -12.41
N PHE A 181 3.56 28.61 -13.23
CA PHE A 181 4.02 27.31 -13.71
C PHE A 181 4.25 27.31 -15.23
N ARG A 182 5.43 26.84 -15.64
CA ARG A 182 5.76 26.61 -17.05
C ARG A 182 5.58 25.13 -17.37
N TRP A 183 4.48 24.81 -18.03
CA TRP A 183 4.16 23.44 -18.45
C TRP A 183 5.07 22.96 -19.57
N LEU A 184 5.48 21.71 -19.49
CA LEU A 184 6.30 21.01 -20.48
C LEU A 184 5.51 19.84 -21.08
N GLU A 185 6.11 19.16 -22.06
CA GLU A 185 5.61 17.89 -22.56
C GLU A 185 5.54 16.86 -21.41
N PRO A 186 4.74 15.80 -21.55
CA PRO A 186 4.60 14.79 -20.49
C PRO A 186 5.93 14.25 -19.97
N LEU A 187 6.07 14.21 -18.65
CA LEU A 187 7.22 13.59 -17.98
C LEU A 187 7.37 12.12 -18.38
N HIS A 188 6.25 11.41 -18.43
CA HIS A 188 6.20 10.02 -18.84
C HIS A 188 4.83 9.66 -19.41
N HIS A 189 4.84 8.98 -20.56
CA HIS A 189 3.66 8.38 -21.19
C HIS A 189 3.97 6.91 -21.51
N PRO A 190 3.49 5.97 -20.68
CA PRO A 190 3.81 4.53 -20.87
C PRO A 190 3.13 3.89 -22.07
N HIS A 191 2.20 4.57 -22.76
CA HIS A 191 1.40 4.07 -23.89
C HIS A 191 0.58 2.80 -23.58
N LEU A 192 0.27 2.56 -22.32
CA LEU A 192 -0.29 1.28 -21.87
C LEU A 192 -1.61 1.45 -21.09
N TYR A 193 -1.76 2.52 -20.32
CA TYR A 193 -2.83 2.71 -19.36
C TYR A 193 -3.76 3.86 -19.73
N ASP A 194 -5.00 3.81 -19.23
CA ASP A 194 -5.96 4.90 -19.36
C ASP A 194 -5.57 6.11 -18.53
N ASP A 195 -5.10 5.89 -17.30
CA ASP A 195 -4.50 6.89 -16.41
C ASP A 195 -3.27 6.31 -15.68
N VAL A 196 -2.35 7.19 -15.25
CA VAL A 196 -1.31 6.92 -14.25
C VAL A 196 -1.67 7.80 -13.05
N GLU A 197 -2.35 7.20 -12.07
CA GLU A 197 -2.94 7.92 -10.94
C GLU A 197 -1.96 8.08 -9.78
N VAL A 198 -2.14 9.13 -9.00
CA VAL A 198 -1.38 9.44 -7.78
C VAL A 198 0.14 9.34 -7.99
N PRO A 199 0.70 10.03 -9.01
CA PRO A 199 2.13 9.96 -9.29
C PRO A 199 2.94 10.49 -8.10
N SER A 200 4.07 9.83 -7.82
CA SER A 200 5.08 10.28 -6.87
C SER A 200 6.46 10.14 -7.50
N VAL A 201 7.36 11.06 -7.23
CA VAL A 201 8.74 10.98 -7.72
C VAL A 201 9.71 11.03 -6.55
N VAL A 202 10.65 10.11 -6.52
CA VAL A 202 11.70 10.05 -5.50
C VAL A 202 13.04 9.83 -6.17
N CYS A 203 14.09 10.49 -5.67
CA CYS A 203 15.47 10.27 -6.10
C CYS A 203 16.21 9.47 -5.03
N LEU A 204 16.67 8.26 -5.38
CA LEU A 204 17.46 7.39 -4.52
C LEU A 204 18.80 7.11 -5.19
N GLU A 205 19.89 7.47 -4.53
CA GLU A 205 21.24 7.23 -5.02
C GLU A 205 21.48 7.72 -6.47
N GLY A 206 20.90 8.89 -6.80
CA GLY A 206 21.03 9.52 -8.12
C GLY A 206 20.13 8.95 -9.22
N THR A 207 19.27 7.97 -8.89
CA THR A 207 18.25 7.44 -9.80
C THR A 207 16.89 8.00 -9.42
N TYR A 208 16.15 8.54 -10.39
CA TYR A 208 14.78 9.00 -10.23
C TYR A 208 13.81 7.84 -10.46
N TYR A 209 12.88 7.70 -9.55
CA TYR A 209 11.81 6.71 -9.64
C TYR A 209 10.48 7.43 -9.66
N LEU A 210 9.70 7.19 -10.71
CA LEU A 210 8.31 7.58 -10.82
C LEU A 210 7.44 6.41 -10.36
N ILE A 211 6.62 6.63 -9.36
CA ILE A 211 5.67 5.67 -8.81
C ILE A 211 4.27 6.10 -9.23
N GLY A 212 3.42 5.18 -9.63
CA GLY A 212 2.05 5.47 -10.03
C GLY A 212 1.10 4.31 -9.78
N SER A 213 -0.14 4.61 -9.49
CA SER A 213 -1.20 3.62 -9.28
C SER A 213 -1.95 3.38 -10.59
N ILE A 214 -2.17 2.12 -10.91
CA ILE A 214 -2.82 1.69 -12.15
C ILE A 214 -4.16 1.05 -11.81
N ARG A 215 -5.24 1.62 -12.37
CA ARG A 215 -6.60 1.20 -12.06
C ARG A 215 -6.97 -0.14 -12.68
N GLU A 216 -6.41 -0.46 -13.85
CA GLU A 216 -6.72 -1.66 -14.61
C GLU A 216 -6.36 -2.95 -13.88
N ASP A 217 -5.32 -2.92 -13.04
CA ASP A 217 -4.89 -4.09 -12.26
C ASP A 217 -4.85 -3.84 -10.73
N VAL A 218 -5.22 -2.63 -10.30
CA VAL A 218 -5.27 -2.19 -8.89
C VAL A 218 -3.95 -2.45 -8.18
N LYS A 219 -2.85 -2.03 -8.81
CA LYS A 219 -1.49 -2.16 -8.29
C LYS A 219 -0.77 -0.82 -8.31
N VAL A 220 0.34 -0.76 -7.60
CA VAL A 220 1.30 0.34 -7.67
C VAL A 220 2.49 -0.11 -8.50
N HIS A 221 2.75 0.63 -9.57
CA HIS A 221 3.85 0.41 -10.49
C HIS A 221 4.92 1.49 -10.34
N TYR A 222 6.12 1.25 -10.89
CA TYR A 222 7.17 2.25 -10.93
C TYR A 222 8.02 2.16 -12.20
N TRP A 223 8.63 3.29 -12.54
CA TRP A 223 9.59 3.47 -13.64
C TRP A 223 10.82 4.17 -13.12
N TYR A 224 11.94 4.08 -13.80
CA TYR A 224 13.19 4.71 -13.39
C TYR A 224 13.85 5.50 -14.53
N SER A 225 14.63 6.53 -14.17
CA SER A 225 15.43 7.35 -15.07
C SER A 225 16.67 7.85 -14.36
N ASP A 226 17.71 8.24 -15.12
CA ASP A 226 18.93 8.86 -14.60
C ASP A 226 18.77 10.35 -14.27
N ARG A 227 17.68 10.99 -14.68
CA ARG A 227 17.32 12.39 -14.44
C ARG A 227 15.81 12.54 -14.37
N LEU A 228 15.40 13.62 -13.66
CA LEU A 228 13.97 13.90 -13.50
C LEU A 228 13.24 13.97 -14.86
N GLN A 229 13.78 14.71 -15.82
CA GLN A 229 13.22 14.88 -17.15
C GLN A 229 13.93 13.98 -18.18
N GLY A 230 14.28 12.76 -17.80
CA GLY A 230 14.86 11.75 -18.69
C GLY A 230 13.81 10.80 -19.24
N ASP A 231 14.25 9.86 -20.06
CA ASP A 231 13.43 8.75 -20.49
C ASP A 231 13.23 7.79 -19.34
N TYR A 232 11.97 7.51 -19.01
CA TYR A 232 11.61 6.56 -17.97
C TYR A 232 11.47 5.15 -18.54
N HIS A 233 12.14 4.22 -17.89
CA HIS A 233 12.17 2.80 -18.22
C HIS A 233 11.56 1.98 -17.10
N ASN A 234 11.12 0.76 -17.37
CA ASN A 234 10.69 -0.19 -16.37
C ASN A 234 11.59 -1.42 -16.33
N PHE A 235 11.72 -2.02 -15.16
CA PHE A 235 12.27 -3.35 -14.99
C PHE A 235 11.29 -4.40 -15.53
N PHE A 236 11.74 -5.64 -15.68
CA PHE A 236 10.85 -6.74 -16.10
C PHE A 236 9.64 -6.87 -15.16
N ASP A 237 9.87 -6.79 -13.85
CA ASP A 237 8.82 -6.64 -12.85
C ASP A 237 8.91 -5.21 -12.28
N ASN A 238 7.94 -4.38 -12.63
CA ASN A 238 7.83 -3.00 -12.14
C ASN A 238 6.69 -2.81 -11.14
N VAL A 239 6.20 -3.87 -10.53
CA VAL A 239 5.19 -3.80 -9.46
C VAL A 239 5.89 -3.51 -8.14
N LEU A 240 5.55 -2.37 -7.53
CA LEU A 240 6.03 -1.99 -6.20
C LEU A 240 5.14 -2.58 -5.10
N LEU A 241 3.83 -2.51 -5.29
CA LEU A 241 2.83 -3.07 -4.38
C LEU A 241 1.84 -3.94 -5.14
N PRO A 242 1.52 -5.14 -4.63
CA PRO A 242 0.64 -6.10 -5.29
C PRO A 242 -0.81 -5.63 -5.30
N GLN A 243 -1.65 -6.37 -6.03
CA GLN A 243 -3.08 -6.08 -6.19
C GLN A 243 -3.78 -5.81 -4.86
N GLY A 244 -4.66 -4.81 -4.87
CA GLY A 244 -5.39 -4.34 -3.70
C GLY A 244 -4.70 -3.20 -2.95
N ASN A 245 -3.48 -2.83 -3.36
CA ASN A 245 -2.78 -1.64 -2.86
C ASN A 245 -2.87 -0.51 -3.89
N TYR A 246 -3.18 0.70 -3.43
CA TYR A 246 -3.46 1.82 -4.32
C TYR A 246 -3.06 3.16 -3.72
N ALA A 247 -2.96 4.22 -4.56
CA ALA A 247 -2.72 5.60 -4.16
C ALA A 247 -1.48 5.78 -3.27
N ALA A 248 -0.34 5.23 -3.74
CA ALA A 248 0.90 5.29 -2.97
C ALA A 248 1.53 6.68 -2.97
N ARG A 249 1.90 7.16 -1.78
CA ARG A 249 2.64 8.40 -1.53
C ARG A 249 3.91 8.11 -0.75
N VAL A 250 4.94 8.89 -0.99
CA VAL A 250 6.23 8.74 -0.32
C VAL A 250 6.46 9.89 0.65
N CYS A 251 6.64 9.56 1.92
CA CYS A 251 7.00 10.50 2.98
C CYS A 251 8.45 10.30 3.40
N ARG A 252 9.19 11.38 3.62
CA ARG A 252 10.53 11.31 4.18
C ARG A 252 10.47 11.30 5.71
N ASP A 253 11.15 10.35 6.32
CA ASP A 253 11.23 10.17 7.77
C ASP A 253 12.64 9.90 8.23
N ASN A 254 13.28 10.86 8.91
CA ASN A 254 14.63 10.71 9.50
C ASN A 254 15.66 10.06 8.56
N GLY A 255 15.69 10.49 7.30
CA GLY A 255 16.59 9.96 6.27
C GLY A 255 16.11 8.68 5.57
N ARG A 256 14.98 8.11 5.99
CA ARG A 256 14.29 7.00 5.34
C ARG A 256 13.16 7.53 4.45
N TYR A 257 12.65 6.67 3.59
CA TYR A 257 11.45 6.93 2.80
C TYR A 257 10.37 5.92 3.16
N LEU A 258 9.23 6.41 3.62
CA LEU A 258 8.06 5.59 3.94
C LEU A 258 7.03 5.70 2.83
N VAL A 259 6.52 4.56 2.38
CA VAL A 259 5.41 4.49 1.43
C VAL A 259 4.11 4.29 2.20
N TRP A 260 3.20 5.24 2.01
CA TRP A 260 1.83 5.20 2.50
C TRP A 260 0.90 4.91 1.32
N ASN A 261 -0.06 4.06 1.51
CA ASN A 261 -1.02 3.70 0.48
C ASN A 261 -2.38 3.39 1.11
N VAL A 262 -3.39 3.15 0.32
CA VAL A 262 -4.67 2.63 0.80
C VAL A 262 -4.83 1.18 0.34
N PHE A 263 -5.50 0.37 1.15
CA PHE A 263 -6.05 -0.88 0.67
C PHE A 263 -7.36 -0.60 -0.04
N PHE A 264 -7.34 -0.77 -1.35
CA PHE A 264 -8.53 -0.67 -2.19
C PHE A 264 -9.32 -1.97 -2.04
N GLN A 265 -10.44 -1.91 -1.33
CA GLN A 265 -11.35 -3.03 -1.19
C GLN A 265 -12.60 -2.73 -2.03
N GLU A 266 -12.82 -3.48 -3.08
CA GLU A 266 -14.15 -3.54 -3.67
C GLU A 266 -15.13 -3.91 -2.55
N ARG A 267 -16.27 -3.21 -2.50
CA ARG A 267 -17.25 -3.34 -1.41
C ARG A 267 -17.52 -4.82 -1.12
N ARG A 268 -16.88 -5.34 -0.08
CA ARG A 268 -17.23 -6.62 0.50
C ARG A 268 -18.61 -6.49 1.12
N PHE A 269 -19.34 -7.57 1.22
CA PHE A 269 -20.70 -7.67 1.78
C PHE A 269 -20.86 -7.05 3.18
N ASP A 270 -19.77 -6.85 3.91
CA ASP A 270 -19.72 -6.25 5.26
C ASP A 270 -19.73 -4.71 5.28
N GLY A 271 -19.71 -4.05 4.11
CA GLY A 271 -19.78 -2.59 4.00
C GLY A 271 -18.53 -1.85 4.45
N ARG A 272 -17.41 -2.55 4.65
CA ARG A 272 -16.14 -1.91 5.04
C ARG A 272 -15.48 -1.28 3.84
N GLY A 273 -15.09 -0.03 4.00
CA GLY A 273 -14.41 0.75 2.97
C GLY A 273 -12.90 0.54 2.99
N ASN A 274 -12.24 1.25 2.10
CA ASN A 274 -10.79 1.34 2.04
C ASN A 274 -10.20 1.79 3.38
N MET A 275 -8.97 1.38 3.67
CA MET A 275 -8.28 1.72 4.90
C MET A 275 -6.81 2.00 4.66
N LEU A 276 -6.21 2.77 5.57
CA LEU A 276 -4.77 3.01 5.60
C LEU A 276 -4.08 1.87 6.35
N PRO A 277 -3.22 1.09 5.68
CA PRO A 277 -2.34 0.13 6.35
C PRO A 277 -1.18 0.84 7.06
N PRO A 278 -0.40 0.13 7.88
CA PRO A 278 0.94 0.56 8.27
C PRO A 278 1.79 0.87 7.04
N PRO A 279 2.68 1.88 7.11
CA PRO A 279 3.57 2.19 5.99
C PRO A 279 4.60 1.08 5.78
N LYS A 280 5.35 1.19 4.70
CA LYS A 280 6.50 0.35 4.40
C LYS A 280 7.69 1.22 4.09
N GLU A 281 8.89 0.75 4.41
CA GLU A 281 10.10 1.47 4.06
C GLU A 281 10.47 1.19 2.59
N LEU A 282 10.71 2.26 1.82
CA LEU A 282 11.15 2.18 0.43
C LEU A 282 12.65 2.07 0.38
N VAL A 283 13.14 1.04 -0.28
CA VAL A 283 14.58 0.80 -0.46
C VAL A 283 14.91 0.50 -1.92
N ARG A 284 16.16 0.70 -2.27
CA ARG A 284 16.73 0.32 -3.55
C ARG A 284 17.63 -0.89 -3.34
N ASN A 285 17.41 -1.97 -4.11
CA ASN A 285 18.27 -3.15 -4.03
C ASN A 285 19.54 -2.98 -4.89
N GLU A 286 20.47 -3.94 -4.81
CA GLU A 286 21.74 -3.94 -5.56
C GLU A 286 21.56 -3.90 -7.08
N ARG A 287 20.41 -4.33 -7.60
CA ARG A 287 20.08 -4.29 -9.04
C ARG A 287 19.43 -2.98 -9.47
N GLY A 288 19.27 -2.03 -8.55
CA GLY A 288 18.60 -0.76 -8.82
C GLY A 288 17.08 -0.83 -8.81
N GLU A 289 16.46 -1.96 -8.45
CA GLU A 289 15.02 -2.10 -8.35
C GLU A 289 14.52 -1.49 -7.04
N LEU A 290 13.36 -0.81 -7.07
CA LEU A 290 12.65 -0.43 -5.85
C LEU A 290 12.05 -1.67 -5.19
N LYS A 291 12.20 -1.73 -3.88
CA LYS A 291 11.62 -2.75 -3.01
C LYS A 291 11.05 -2.08 -1.76
N LEU A 292 10.19 -2.81 -1.08
CA LEU A 292 9.62 -2.39 0.19
C LEU A 292 10.05 -3.35 1.29
N THR A 293 10.42 -2.82 2.44
CA THR A 293 10.66 -3.59 3.66
C THR A 293 9.57 -3.29 4.69
N SER A 294 9.39 -4.17 5.64
CA SER A 294 8.42 -4.01 6.72
C SER A 294 8.69 -2.73 7.52
N PHE A 295 7.63 -2.12 8.05
CA PHE A 295 7.73 -0.91 8.84
C PHE A 295 8.50 -1.17 10.14
N TYR A 296 9.53 -0.39 10.40
CA TYR A 296 10.37 -0.50 11.60
C TYR A 296 9.60 -0.29 12.91
N GLY A 297 8.49 0.48 12.92
CA GLY A 297 7.69 0.74 14.10
C GLY A 297 7.06 -0.50 14.75
N PHE A 298 7.04 -1.63 14.05
CA PHE A 298 6.61 -2.89 14.65
C PHE A 298 7.59 -3.43 15.71
N ASP A 299 8.84 -2.99 15.73
CA ASP A 299 9.82 -3.40 16.73
C ASP A 299 9.45 -2.87 18.12
N ASP A 300 8.79 -1.72 18.19
CA ASP A 300 8.29 -1.13 19.45
C ASP A 300 7.03 -1.84 19.98
N GLU A 301 6.37 -2.62 19.13
CA GLU A 301 5.17 -3.37 19.48
C GLU A 301 5.47 -4.76 20.04
N VAL A 302 6.73 -5.21 20.07
CA VAL A 302 7.13 -6.55 20.56
C VAL A 302 6.97 -6.63 22.07
N ARG A 303 6.17 -7.61 22.55
CA ARG A 303 5.91 -7.89 23.95
C ARG A 303 6.65 -9.12 24.48
N ALA A 304 6.75 -10.14 23.66
CA ALA A 304 7.44 -11.38 24.01
C ALA A 304 8.16 -11.97 22.79
N ARG A 305 9.21 -12.71 23.03
CA ARG A 305 9.97 -13.44 22.00
C ARG A 305 10.09 -14.90 22.37
N HIS A 306 9.79 -15.77 21.42
CA HIS A 306 9.92 -17.20 21.53
C HIS A 306 10.91 -17.68 20.47
N ASP A 307 11.92 -18.40 20.90
CA ASP A 307 12.90 -19.02 20.02
C ASP A 307 12.42 -20.41 19.55
N MET A 308 13.17 -21.00 18.62
CA MET A 308 12.84 -22.32 18.07
C MET A 308 12.62 -23.39 19.15
N VAL A 309 13.41 -23.41 20.20
CA VAL A 309 13.34 -24.43 21.24
C VAL A 309 12.03 -24.34 22.00
N SER A 310 11.57 -23.11 22.26
CA SER A 310 10.30 -22.88 22.97
C SER A 310 9.05 -23.14 22.10
N LEU A 311 9.20 -23.11 20.79
CA LEU A 311 8.10 -23.37 19.83
C LEU A 311 7.90 -24.86 19.53
N MET A 312 8.82 -25.72 19.92
CA MET A 312 8.77 -27.17 19.65
C MET A 312 8.17 -27.96 20.82
N PRO A 313 7.51 -29.10 20.59
CA PRO A 313 7.39 -29.89 19.36
C PRO A 313 6.31 -29.41 18.39
N LEU A 314 6.48 -29.69 17.10
CA LEU A 314 5.48 -29.54 16.08
C LEU A 314 4.34 -30.56 16.28
N GLN A 315 3.10 -30.13 16.08
CA GLN A 315 1.92 -30.97 16.05
C GLN A 315 1.53 -31.26 14.60
N MET A 316 1.11 -32.47 14.32
CA MET A 316 0.68 -32.91 12.98
C MET A 316 -0.84 -33.24 13.04
N PRO A 317 -1.73 -32.27 12.78
CA PRO A 317 -3.16 -32.48 12.91
C PRO A 317 -3.78 -33.25 11.73
N VAL A 318 -3.04 -33.47 10.64
CA VAL A 318 -3.51 -34.16 9.44
C VAL A 318 -3.04 -35.60 9.44
N ASP A 319 -3.96 -36.54 9.27
CA ASP A 319 -3.64 -37.95 9.14
C ASP A 319 -3.08 -38.25 7.73
N ASN A 320 -1.76 -38.18 7.62
CA ASN A 320 -1.01 -38.55 6.43
C ASN A 320 0.12 -39.50 6.83
N ALA A 321 0.02 -40.78 6.48
CA ALA A 321 0.95 -41.80 6.86
C ALA A 321 2.40 -41.55 6.36
N SER A 322 2.57 -40.73 5.31
CA SER A 322 3.90 -40.35 4.81
C SER A 322 4.46 -39.10 5.49
N ALA A 323 3.68 -38.42 6.34
CA ALA A 323 4.12 -37.22 7.03
C ALA A 323 5.13 -37.56 8.14
N GLN A 324 6.24 -36.87 8.16
CA GLN A 324 7.28 -37.00 9.15
C GLN A 324 7.81 -35.64 9.58
N GLY A 325 8.17 -35.48 10.82
CA GLY A 325 8.82 -34.30 11.36
C GLY A 325 9.93 -34.69 12.35
N ARG A 326 11.01 -33.94 12.31
CA ARG A 326 12.16 -34.09 13.24
C ARG A 326 12.61 -32.70 13.68
N ASN A 327 12.77 -32.56 14.98
CA ASN A 327 13.35 -31.41 15.61
C ASN A 327 14.81 -31.68 15.94
N GLN A 328 15.69 -30.79 15.52
CA GLN A 328 17.10 -30.77 15.85
C GLN A 328 17.46 -29.45 16.51
N ASP A 329 18.58 -29.34 17.20
CA ASP A 329 18.93 -28.14 17.99
C ASP A 329 18.94 -26.82 17.20
N SER A 330 19.23 -26.89 15.89
CA SER A 330 19.35 -25.70 15.04
C SER A 330 18.29 -25.56 13.93
N HIS A 331 17.47 -26.61 13.73
CA HIS A 331 16.44 -26.59 12.67
C HIS A 331 15.37 -27.67 12.88
N CYS A 332 14.24 -27.45 12.22
CA CYS A 332 13.21 -28.47 12.03
C CYS A 332 13.28 -28.99 10.60
N TRP A 333 13.07 -30.26 10.43
CA TRP A 333 12.90 -30.89 9.13
C TRP A 333 11.60 -31.69 9.13
N PHE A 334 10.73 -31.40 8.18
CA PHE A 334 9.42 -32.02 8.10
C PHE A 334 8.88 -32.01 6.66
N GLY A 335 7.97 -32.91 6.40
CA GLY A 335 7.32 -32.99 5.09
C GLY A 335 6.59 -34.30 4.88
N CYS A 336 6.26 -34.59 3.63
CA CYS A 336 5.58 -35.80 3.22
C CYS A 336 5.99 -36.22 1.81
N GLU A 337 5.99 -37.52 1.54
CA GLU A 337 6.29 -38.07 0.20
C GLU A 337 5.16 -37.80 -0.77
N SER A 338 3.92 -37.75 -0.29
CA SER A 338 2.74 -37.56 -1.09
C SER A 338 1.65 -36.79 -0.36
N ALA A 339 0.78 -36.13 -1.12
CA ALA A 339 -0.36 -35.37 -0.63
C ALA A 339 0.04 -34.16 0.23
N PHE A 340 -0.83 -33.74 1.15
CA PHE A 340 -0.69 -32.59 2.03
C PHE A 340 -0.34 -33.05 3.45
N ALA A 341 0.55 -32.32 4.10
CA ALA A 341 0.83 -32.45 5.52
C ALA A 341 0.97 -31.08 6.18
N ALA A 342 0.34 -30.90 7.34
CA ALA A 342 0.42 -29.68 8.15
C ALA A 342 1.18 -29.91 9.44
N PHE A 343 1.99 -28.95 9.86
CA PHE A 343 2.84 -28.98 11.03
C PHE A 343 2.65 -27.69 11.81
N LEU A 344 1.96 -27.75 12.95
CA LEU A 344 1.61 -26.60 13.75
C LEU A 344 2.61 -26.37 14.87
N LEU A 345 2.94 -25.12 15.12
CA LEU A 345 3.66 -24.69 16.31
C LEU A 345 2.72 -24.75 17.51
N GLN A 346 3.30 -24.89 18.71
CA GLN A 346 2.53 -24.86 19.94
C GLN A 346 2.03 -23.43 20.21
N GLY A 347 0.77 -23.30 20.60
CA GLY A 347 0.14 -22.03 20.96
C GLY A 347 -0.83 -21.49 19.91
N HIS A 348 -1.59 -20.46 20.32
CA HIS A 348 -2.50 -19.70 19.47
C HIS A 348 -2.08 -18.25 19.50
N TYR A 349 -2.06 -17.60 18.34
CA TYR A 349 -1.51 -16.25 18.19
C TYR A 349 -2.47 -15.35 17.42
N ARG A 350 -2.60 -14.13 17.88
CA ARG A 350 -3.46 -13.11 17.27
C ARG A 350 -2.62 -12.05 16.54
N CYS A 351 -1.71 -11.41 17.26
CA CYS A 351 -0.78 -10.44 16.72
C CYS A 351 0.64 -10.96 16.94
N PHE A 352 1.34 -11.19 15.85
CA PHE A 352 2.67 -11.81 15.89
C PHE A 352 3.51 -11.48 14.65
N ARG A 353 4.82 -11.64 14.80
CA ARG A 353 5.77 -11.71 13.69
C ARG A 353 6.53 -13.04 13.81
N LEU A 354 6.40 -13.91 12.80
CA LEU A 354 7.13 -15.17 12.70
C LEU A 354 8.22 -15.01 11.65
N THR A 355 9.47 -15.22 12.06
CA THR A 355 10.65 -15.12 11.17
C THR A 355 11.45 -16.41 11.18
N GLY A 356 12.20 -16.65 10.13
CA GLY A 356 13.09 -17.77 10.00
C GLY A 356 13.65 -17.92 8.60
N THR A 357 14.41 -18.99 8.39
CA THR A 357 14.91 -19.39 7.08
C THR A 357 14.22 -20.68 6.66
N LEU A 358 13.61 -20.70 5.48
CA LEU A 358 13.01 -21.90 4.90
C LEU A 358 13.84 -22.39 3.70
N GLU A 359 13.96 -23.71 3.58
CA GLU A 359 14.66 -24.39 2.49
C GLU A 359 13.82 -25.58 2.03
N LEU A 360 13.43 -25.60 0.74
CA LEU A 360 12.61 -26.66 0.17
C LEU A 360 13.46 -27.72 -0.50
N ASP A 361 13.30 -28.97 -0.07
CA ASP A 361 13.81 -30.15 -0.75
C ASP A 361 12.67 -30.88 -1.47
N GLY A 362 12.90 -31.20 -2.75
CA GLY A 362 11.89 -31.80 -3.62
C GLY A 362 11.31 -30.82 -4.64
N HIS A 363 10.23 -31.25 -5.28
CA HIS A 363 9.57 -30.56 -6.41
C HIS A 363 8.13 -30.09 -6.08
N GLY A 364 7.64 -30.40 -4.90
CA GLY A 364 6.33 -30.01 -4.43
C GLY A 364 6.26 -28.54 -3.99
N LYS A 365 5.26 -28.22 -3.21
CA LYS A 365 5.04 -26.89 -2.66
C LYS A 365 5.21 -26.88 -1.16
N CYS A 366 5.45 -25.72 -0.62
CA CYS A 366 5.38 -25.46 0.81
C CYS A 366 4.57 -24.19 1.08
N GLY A 367 4.34 -23.94 2.35
CA GLY A 367 3.67 -22.71 2.75
C GLY A 367 3.59 -22.55 4.25
N LEU A 368 2.98 -21.43 4.64
CA LEU A 368 2.72 -21.11 6.04
C LEU A 368 1.21 -21.14 6.29
N LEU A 369 0.88 -21.44 7.53
CA LEU A 369 -0.48 -21.53 8.04
C LEU A 369 -0.66 -20.48 9.12
N LEU A 370 -1.76 -19.72 9.09
CA LEU A 370 -2.01 -18.65 10.04
C LEU A 370 -3.42 -18.75 10.59
N ARG A 371 -3.55 -18.56 11.90
CA ARG A 371 -4.83 -18.42 12.60
C ARG A 371 -5.78 -19.58 12.32
N LEU A 372 -5.23 -20.80 12.31
CA LEU A 372 -6.04 -21.99 12.13
C LEU A 372 -6.82 -22.32 13.40
N ASP A 373 -8.08 -22.69 13.22
CA ASP A 373 -8.88 -23.34 14.27
C ASP A 373 -8.63 -24.87 14.33
N ASP A 374 -9.32 -25.56 15.23
CA ASP A 374 -9.17 -27.02 15.41
C ASP A 374 -9.65 -27.85 14.20
N LYS A 375 -10.40 -27.23 13.28
CA LYS A 375 -10.83 -27.85 12.02
C LYS A 375 -9.95 -27.49 10.84
N LEU A 376 -8.84 -26.76 11.09
CA LEU A 376 -7.92 -26.21 10.10
C LEU A 376 -8.53 -25.13 9.18
N ASN A 377 -9.62 -24.46 9.61
CA ASN A 377 -10.09 -23.27 8.93
C ASN A 377 -9.14 -22.10 9.26
N GLY A 378 -8.74 -21.32 8.27
CA GLY A 378 -7.82 -20.21 8.47
C GLY A 378 -7.17 -19.70 7.20
N TYR A 379 -5.99 -19.15 7.32
CA TYR A 379 -5.25 -18.64 6.16
C TYR A 379 -4.15 -19.60 5.75
N TYR A 380 -4.05 -19.80 4.44
CA TYR A 380 -3.07 -20.64 3.77
C TYR A 380 -2.22 -19.78 2.84
N LEU A 381 -0.96 -19.57 3.20
CA LEU A 381 0.03 -18.91 2.36
C LEU A 381 0.81 -19.97 1.57
N SER A 382 0.52 -20.09 0.29
CA SER A 382 1.17 -21.03 -0.62
C SER A 382 2.39 -20.39 -1.29
N LEU A 383 3.51 -21.11 -1.29
CA LEU A 383 4.75 -20.71 -1.94
C LEU A 383 5.13 -21.71 -3.04
N ASP A 384 5.11 -21.25 -4.29
CA ASP A 384 5.70 -21.95 -5.42
C ASP A 384 7.11 -21.39 -5.65
N LEU A 385 8.11 -22.01 -5.03
CA LEU A 385 9.50 -21.53 -5.06
C LEU A 385 10.19 -21.73 -6.42
N PHE A 386 9.60 -22.54 -7.30
CA PHE A 386 10.10 -22.70 -8.67
C PHE A 386 9.64 -21.57 -9.58
N LYS A 387 8.39 -21.14 -9.44
CA LYS A 387 7.82 -20.07 -10.25
C LYS A 387 8.01 -18.69 -9.63
N GLY A 388 8.42 -18.63 -8.37
CA GLY A 388 8.47 -17.37 -7.64
C GLY A 388 7.09 -16.77 -7.41
N LEU A 389 6.13 -17.56 -6.89
CA LEU A 389 4.75 -17.13 -6.68
C LEU A 389 4.34 -17.38 -5.22
N ALA A 390 3.87 -16.34 -4.57
CA ALA A 390 3.23 -16.38 -3.26
C ALA A 390 1.72 -16.10 -3.41
N GLN A 391 0.88 -16.90 -2.74
CA GLN A 391 -0.58 -16.73 -2.74
C GLN A 391 -1.13 -16.93 -1.35
N LEU A 392 -1.87 -15.95 -0.84
CA LEU A 392 -2.61 -16.07 0.41
C LEU A 392 -4.09 -16.34 0.13
N ARG A 393 -4.62 -17.36 0.79
CA ARG A 393 -6.04 -17.75 0.71
C ARG A 393 -6.67 -17.80 2.09
N ALA A 394 -7.94 -17.41 2.17
CA ALA A 394 -8.82 -17.77 3.27
C ALA A 394 -9.52 -19.09 2.90
N TRP A 395 -9.41 -20.09 3.76
CA TRP A 395 -9.97 -21.42 3.50
C TRP A 395 -10.66 -21.98 4.73
N GLY A 396 -11.90 -22.42 4.53
CA GLY A 396 -12.72 -23.07 5.55
C GLY A 396 -14.04 -22.37 5.86
N GLU A 397 -14.68 -22.77 6.95
CA GLU A 397 -15.91 -22.17 7.45
C GLU A 397 -15.64 -20.76 7.97
N ALA A 398 -16.47 -19.78 7.62
CA ALA A 398 -16.38 -18.46 8.20
C ALA A 398 -16.85 -18.49 9.67
N PRO A 399 -16.11 -17.84 10.60
CA PRO A 399 -16.59 -17.71 11.97
C PRO A 399 -17.94 -16.96 12.00
N GLY A 400 -18.95 -17.54 12.67
CA GLY A 400 -20.24 -16.88 12.87
C GLY A 400 -21.46 -17.43 12.11
N GLY A 401 -21.27 -18.45 11.27
CA GLY A 401 -22.32 -19.39 10.84
C GLY A 401 -23.67 -18.86 10.38
N GLU A 402 -23.75 -17.89 9.48
CA GLU A 402 -24.96 -17.71 8.67
C GLU A 402 -24.90 -18.68 7.48
N LEU A 403 -25.99 -19.38 7.25
CA LEU A 403 -26.12 -20.54 6.33
C LEU A 403 -25.72 -20.28 4.87
N GLU A 404 -25.54 -19.05 4.44
CA GLU A 404 -25.20 -18.68 3.06
C GLU A 404 -23.70 -18.45 2.80
N SER A 405 -22.84 -18.45 3.83
CA SER A 405 -21.39 -18.27 3.69
C SER A 405 -20.58 -19.44 4.25
N ALA A 406 -21.13 -20.63 4.22
CA ALA A 406 -20.66 -21.77 5.00
C ALA A 406 -19.23 -22.23 4.68
N PHE A 407 -18.67 -21.92 3.52
CA PHE A 407 -17.33 -22.35 3.15
C PHE A 407 -16.63 -21.34 2.25
N ARG A 408 -15.45 -20.88 2.66
CA ARG A 408 -14.59 -19.99 1.88
C ARG A 408 -13.47 -20.78 1.23
N TYR A 409 -13.19 -20.48 -0.03
CA TYR A 409 -11.96 -20.80 -0.73
C TYR A 409 -11.61 -19.59 -1.60
N GLU A 410 -11.11 -18.57 -0.94
CA GLU A 410 -10.91 -17.25 -1.56
C GLU A 410 -9.42 -16.93 -1.64
N GLN A 411 -8.94 -16.60 -2.84
CA GLN A 411 -7.62 -16.01 -3.00
C GLN A 411 -7.69 -14.54 -2.62
N LEU A 412 -7.04 -14.19 -1.53
CA LEU A 412 -7.02 -12.82 -1.01
C LEU A 412 -6.02 -11.95 -1.78
N GLN A 413 -4.82 -12.47 -2.00
CA GLN A 413 -3.78 -11.79 -2.76
C GLN A 413 -2.79 -12.78 -3.33
N ALA A 414 -2.20 -12.44 -4.48
CA ALA A 414 -1.08 -13.16 -5.08
C ALA A 414 -0.04 -12.17 -5.61
N SER A 415 1.23 -12.55 -5.52
CA SER A 415 2.34 -11.74 -6.00
C SER A 415 3.52 -12.61 -6.44
N TYR A 416 4.31 -12.09 -7.37
CA TYR A 416 5.55 -12.72 -7.80
C TYR A 416 6.73 -12.26 -6.94
N PHE A 417 7.72 -13.13 -6.82
CA PHE A 417 9.03 -12.84 -6.23
C PHE A 417 10.12 -13.51 -7.05
N LEU A 418 11.37 -13.12 -6.86
CA LEU A 418 12.49 -13.71 -7.59
C LEU A 418 12.74 -15.15 -7.12
N ALA A 419 12.53 -16.11 -8.01
CA ALA A 419 12.86 -17.51 -7.75
C ALA A 419 14.38 -17.74 -7.68
N LYS A 420 14.84 -18.43 -6.62
CA LYS A 420 16.22 -18.81 -6.40
C LYS A 420 16.43 -20.29 -6.69
N SER A 421 17.54 -20.63 -7.33
CA SER A 421 17.93 -22.03 -7.55
C SER A 421 18.16 -22.81 -6.25
N SER A 422 18.61 -22.14 -5.20
CA SER A 422 18.76 -22.72 -3.86
C SER A 422 17.46 -23.09 -3.19
N LYS A 423 16.33 -22.47 -3.60
CA LYS A 423 15.02 -22.60 -2.92
C LYS A 423 15.08 -22.32 -1.43
N SER A 424 16.01 -21.47 -1.02
CA SER A 424 16.26 -21.07 0.37
C SER A 424 16.01 -19.58 0.50
N TYR A 425 15.17 -19.19 1.46
CA TYR A 425 14.72 -17.82 1.69
C TYR A 425 14.62 -17.52 3.19
N ASP A 426 15.06 -16.35 3.56
CA ASP A 426 14.65 -15.76 4.83
C ASP A 426 13.22 -15.24 4.68
N PHE A 427 12.37 -15.58 5.65
CA PHE A 427 10.97 -15.15 5.61
C PHE A 427 10.58 -14.35 6.85
N SER A 428 9.60 -13.49 6.69
CA SER A 428 8.87 -12.83 7.77
C SER A 428 7.38 -12.86 7.47
N LEU A 429 6.59 -13.34 8.42
CA LEU A 429 5.15 -13.34 8.40
C LEU A 429 4.64 -12.51 9.56
N LEU A 430 3.98 -11.39 9.24
CA LEU A 430 3.45 -10.45 10.21
C LEU A 430 1.92 -10.48 10.19
N ALA A 431 1.31 -10.63 11.36
CA ALA A 431 -0.12 -10.47 11.58
C ALA A 431 -0.33 -9.43 12.69
N PHE A 432 -1.00 -8.31 12.37
CA PHE A 432 -1.26 -7.22 13.30
C PHE A 432 -2.72 -6.74 13.18
N GLY A 433 -3.59 -7.24 14.07
CA GLY A 433 -5.02 -7.10 13.90
C GLY A 433 -5.50 -7.73 12.60
N ARG A 434 -6.09 -6.95 11.71
CA ARG A 434 -6.51 -7.40 10.37
C ARG A 434 -5.41 -7.28 9.29
N TYR A 435 -4.30 -6.64 9.60
CA TYR A 435 -3.16 -6.49 8.69
C TYR A 435 -2.35 -7.78 8.61
N LEU A 436 -2.09 -8.22 7.39
CA LEU A 436 -1.26 -9.37 7.08
C LEU A 436 -0.18 -8.95 6.09
N GLU A 437 1.07 -9.27 6.42
CA GLU A 437 2.24 -8.98 5.57
C GLU A 437 3.13 -10.20 5.50
N PHE A 438 3.64 -10.48 4.32
CA PHE A 438 4.62 -11.53 4.11
C PHE A 438 5.81 -11.01 3.33
N SER A 439 7.01 -11.29 3.83
CA SER A 439 8.27 -10.88 3.22
C SER A 439 9.18 -12.08 2.96
N LEU A 440 9.94 -12.00 1.88
CA LEU A 440 11.05 -12.92 1.56
C LEU A 440 12.33 -12.12 1.37
N ASP A 441 13.43 -12.59 1.97
CA ASP A 441 14.74 -11.93 1.95
C ASP A 441 14.68 -10.44 2.34
N GLY A 442 13.82 -10.14 3.32
CA GLY A 442 13.58 -8.79 3.82
C GLY A 442 12.62 -7.93 2.99
N TYR A 443 12.21 -8.37 1.79
CA TYR A 443 11.32 -7.59 0.94
C TYR A 443 9.86 -8.05 1.03
N VAL A 444 8.96 -7.10 1.17
CA VAL A 444 7.51 -7.35 1.23
C VAL A 444 7.02 -7.92 -0.11
N VAL A 445 6.39 -9.08 -0.05
CA VAL A 445 5.78 -9.78 -1.20
C VAL A 445 4.27 -9.66 -1.19
N LEU A 446 3.65 -9.81 -0.01
CA LEU A 446 2.20 -9.67 0.18
C LEU A 446 1.91 -8.64 1.27
N SER A 447 0.87 -7.85 1.06
CA SER A 447 0.39 -6.86 2.02
C SER A 447 -1.08 -6.59 1.80
N LEU A 448 -1.92 -6.99 2.76
CA LEU A 448 -3.37 -6.92 2.65
C LEU A 448 -4.04 -6.83 4.03
N ALA A 449 -5.35 -6.67 4.02
CA ALA A 449 -6.19 -6.75 5.22
C ALA A 449 -7.28 -7.81 5.07
N ASP A 450 -7.40 -8.67 6.06
CA ASP A 450 -8.54 -9.59 6.20
C ASP A 450 -8.79 -9.88 7.69
N GLU A 451 -10.01 -10.14 8.07
CA GLU A 451 -10.39 -10.39 9.46
C GLU A 451 -11.33 -11.59 9.61
N ALA A 452 -11.42 -12.42 8.58
CA ALA A 452 -12.24 -13.64 8.66
C ALA A 452 -11.79 -14.54 9.81
N TYR A 453 -10.48 -14.60 10.05
CA TYR A 453 -9.89 -15.34 11.15
C TYR A 453 -9.00 -14.39 11.97
N CYS A 454 -9.30 -14.25 13.26
CA CYS A 454 -8.66 -13.24 14.11
C CYS A 454 -7.48 -13.79 14.93
N GLU A 455 -7.54 -15.09 15.29
CA GLU A 455 -6.53 -15.78 16.11
C GLU A 455 -6.54 -17.27 15.79
N GLY A 456 -5.52 -18.02 16.19
CA GLY A 456 -5.43 -19.45 16.04
C GLY A 456 -4.00 -19.95 15.94
N ALA A 457 -3.88 -21.22 15.59
CA ALA A 457 -2.57 -21.86 15.43
C ALA A 457 -1.82 -21.31 14.21
N VAL A 458 -0.50 -21.36 14.31
CA VAL A 458 0.44 -20.96 13.26
C VAL A 458 1.34 -22.13 12.93
N GLY A 459 1.74 -22.27 11.68
CA GLY A 459 2.61 -23.38 11.30
C GLY A 459 3.00 -23.38 9.83
N PHE A 460 3.32 -24.55 9.36
CA PHE A 460 3.80 -24.81 8.01
C PHE A 460 3.02 -25.96 7.38
N TYR A 461 3.04 -26.02 6.07
CA TYR A 461 2.57 -27.18 5.32
C TYR A 461 3.49 -27.50 4.15
N THR A 462 3.40 -28.74 3.71
CA THR A 462 4.06 -29.22 2.49
C THR A 462 3.09 -30.01 1.62
N GLU A 463 3.32 -30.00 0.33
CA GLU A 463 2.63 -30.81 -0.66
C GLU A 463 3.69 -31.62 -1.41
N SER A 464 3.83 -32.91 -1.08
CA SER A 464 4.79 -33.83 -1.72
C SER A 464 6.21 -33.26 -1.76
N ALA A 465 6.67 -32.75 -0.63
CA ALA A 465 7.98 -32.13 -0.46
C ALA A 465 8.44 -32.15 0.99
N TRP A 466 9.70 -31.81 1.19
CA TRP A 466 10.31 -31.68 2.49
C TRP A 466 10.76 -30.24 2.72
N LEU A 467 10.53 -29.72 3.91
CA LEU A 467 10.87 -28.36 4.30
C LEU A 467 11.82 -28.40 5.49
N ARG A 468 12.91 -27.69 5.37
CA ARG A 468 13.79 -27.38 6.48
C ARG A 468 13.53 -25.94 6.91
N VAL A 469 13.32 -25.74 8.20
CA VAL A 469 13.14 -24.41 8.80
C VAL A 469 14.20 -24.23 9.88
N SER A 470 14.93 -23.12 9.81
CA SER A 470 15.96 -22.76 10.77
C SER A 470 15.80 -21.31 11.23
N ASN A 471 16.51 -20.93 12.30
CA ASN A 471 16.46 -19.57 12.85
C ASN A 471 15.03 -19.09 13.18
N LEU A 472 14.14 -20.04 13.51
CA LEU A 472 12.73 -19.75 13.74
C LEU A 472 12.57 -18.95 15.04
N GLN A 473 11.93 -17.81 14.94
CA GLN A 473 11.58 -16.93 16.05
C GLN A 473 10.16 -16.44 15.87
N LEU A 474 9.40 -16.43 16.96
CA LEU A 474 8.07 -15.80 17.00
C LEU A 474 8.09 -14.68 18.02
N GLU A 475 7.66 -13.50 17.59
CA GLU A 475 7.44 -12.33 18.42
C GLU A 475 5.95 -12.11 18.58
N GLU A 476 5.48 -12.05 19.81
CA GLU A 476 4.12 -11.60 20.10
C GLU A 476 4.10 -10.08 20.12
N LEU A 477 3.15 -9.49 19.40
CA LEU A 477 2.98 -8.05 19.27
C LEU A 477 1.81 -7.56 20.12
N SER A 478 1.83 -6.29 20.44
CA SER A 478 0.69 -5.58 20.99
C SER A 478 -0.52 -5.72 20.07
N GLU A 479 -1.70 -5.72 20.64
CA GLU A 479 -2.90 -5.54 19.82
C GLU A 479 -2.97 -4.09 19.32
N PRO A 480 -3.45 -3.89 18.06
CA PRO A 480 -3.76 -2.54 17.60
C PRO A 480 -4.70 -1.88 18.61
N ARG A 481 -4.38 -0.67 19.04
CA ARG A 481 -5.26 0.08 19.96
C ARG A 481 -6.63 0.18 19.29
N SER A 482 -7.67 -0.18 20.02
CA SER A 482 -9.03 0.11 19.59
C SER A 482 -9.16 1.62 19.56
N GLN A 483 -9.32 2.16 18.37
CA GLN A 483 -9.55 3.58 18.22
C GLN A 483 -10.97 3.83 18.71
N GLY A 484 -11.12 4.23 19.97
CA GLY A 484 -12.40 4.61 20.56
C GLY A 484 -12.98 5.78 19.76
N TYR A 485 -14.30 5.79 19.61
CA TYR A 485 -15.03 6.99 19.23
C TYR A 485 -14.79 8.01 20.35
N GLU A 486 -13.74 8.83 20.24
CA GLU A 486 -13.71 10.06 20.98
C GLU A 486 -14.63 11.02 20.22
N ASP A 487 -15.76 11.32 20.83
CA ASP A 487 -16.67 12.37 20.38
C ASP A 487 -15.86 13.66 20.23
N VAL A 488 -15.60 14.03 18.99
CA VAL A 488 -15.13 15.38 18.68
C VAL A 488 -16.35 16.28 18.78
N THR A 489 -16.59 16.80 19.99
CA THR A 489 -17.54 17.90 20.22
C THR A 489 -17.00 19.21 19.61
#